data_657f395932f0791579193bf773dd2890
#
_entry.id   657f395932f0791579193bf773dd2890
#
_cell.length_a   1.000
_cell.length_b   1.000
_cell.length_c   1.000
_cell.angle_alpha   90.00
_cell.angle_beta   90.00
_cell.angle_gamma   90.00
#
_symmetry.space_group_name_H-M   'P 1'
#
loop_
_entity.id
_entity.type
_entity.pdbx_description
1 polymer ?
#
loop_
_entity_poly.entity_id
_entity_poly.type
_entity_poly.pdbx_seq_one_letter_code
_entity_poly.pdbx_strand_id
1 'polypeptide(L)'
;MKILKSVLVASATMIAASAASAQTIGYITKSATNSGWVMINGGAAKAAEEFGVELITVGPAFQGDLASQLEVFNNLVAAGVDAIGIAPVDSAGVADAVQAAMDAGIPVVAIDTGVSGADVTSFVATDNLAVATIQGEQACGLIDNGDAVIYVTGNQAQSTGQERRDGFYAGFEGSCSDSEIVVVPTEWNGTQAQEGVAAVLATRSDIAMIVNAWDGGTMGAKAALQNAGYSAGDVKLVGFDGATDAILAMDEGWVHVDTAQMLEGMGYHGIRIAAEAANGNDVPGRYDTGTFLVTPDTSAEYKALIGM
;
A
#
# COMPACT_ATOMS: atom_id res chain seq x y z
N MET A 1 14.70 86.90 -9.47
CA MET A 1 14.46 85.85 -8.48
C MET A 1 13.57 84.78 -9.15
N LYS A 2 14.15 83.66 -9.61
CA LYS A 2 13.42 82.58 -10.27
C LYS A 2 13.29 81.43 -9.26
N ILE A 3 12.04 81.12 -8.89
CA ILE A 3 11.73 80.00 -7.96
C ILE A 3 11.61 78.72 -8.80
N LEU A 4 12.57 77.78 -8.58
CA LEU A 4 12.53 76.46 -9.17
C LEU A 4 11.56 75.61 -8.32
N LYS A 5 10.48 75.10 -8.93
CA LYS A 5 9.59 74.12 -8.33
C LYS A 5 10.10 72.75 -8.67
N SER A 6 10.65 72.05 -7.68
CA SER A 6 11.01 70.62 -7.81
C SER A 6 9.75 69.78 -7.71
N VAL A 7 9.47 69.01 -8.77
CA VAL A 7 8.38 68.01 -8.78
C VAL A 7 9.01 66.67 -8.34
N LEU A 8 8.60 66.19 -7.20
CA LEU A 8 8.96 64.85 -6.71
C LEU A 8 8.01 63.85 -7.34
N VAL A 9 8.51 62.98 -8.26
CA VAL A 9 7.75 61.90 -8.83
C VAL A 9 7.97 60.69 -7.88
N ALA A 10 6.96 60.33 -7.08
CA ALA A 10 6.96 59.11 -6.28
C ALA A 10 6.55 57.94 -7.18
N SER A 11 7.52 57.09 -7.53
CA SER A 11 7.27 55.83 -8.21
C SER A 11 6.71 54.83 -7.20
N ALA A 12 5.43 54.54 -7.24
CA ALA A 12 4.83 53.46 -6.49
C ALA A 12 5.14 52.12 -7.21
N THR A 13 6.05 51.36 -6.67
CA THR A 13 6.30 49.96 -7.10
C THR A 13 5.14 49.11 -6.57
N MET A 14 4.20 48.75 -7.45
CA MET A 14 3.22 47.70 -7.12
C MET A 14 3.95 46.36 -7.08
N ILE A 15 4.13 45.82 -5.88
CA ILE A 15 4.48 44.43 -5.70
C ILE A 15 3.18 43.66 -5.95
N ALA A 16 3.06 43.06 -7.16
CA ALA A 16 2.03 42.08 -7.43
C ALA A 16 2.36 40.84 -6.55
N ALA A 17 1.68 40.67 -5.44
CA ALA A 17 1.64 39.41 -4.75
C ALA A 17 0.95 38.42 -5.70
N SER A 18 1.73 37.59 -6.37
CA SER A 18 1.18 36.39 -7.00
C SER A 18 0.53 35.58 -5.88
N ALA A 19 -0.78 35.47 -5.90
CA ALA A 19 -1.46 34.44 -5.12
C ALA A 19 -0.87 33.12 -5.63
N ALA A 20 -0.02 32.47 -4.81
CA ALA A 20 0.43 31.13 -5.12
C ALA A 20 -0.84 30.28 -5.20
N SER A 21 -1.17 29.78 -6.38
CA SER A 21 -2.19 28.74 -6.53
C SER A 21 -1.79 27.58 -5.67
N ALA A 22 -2.72 26.99 -4.93
CA ALA A 22 -2.44 25.73 -4.25
C ALA A 22 -1.98 24.70 -5.29
N GLN A 23 -0.93 23.93 -4.95
CA GLN A 23 -0.47 22.87 -5.83
C GLN A 23 -1.56 21.81 -5.96
N THR A 24 -1.68 21.24 -7.15
CA THR A 24 -2.63 20.17 -7.45
C THR A 24 -1.87 18.85 -7.60
N ILE A 25 -2.12 17.91 -6.69
CA ILE A 25 -1.52 16.58 -6.71
C ILE A 25 -2.55 15.56 -7.19
N GLY A 26 -2.26 14.86 -8.28
CA GLY A 26 -3.04 13.70 -8.70
C GLY A 26 -2.67 12.49 -7.85
N TYR A 27 -3.64 11.81 -7.24
CA TYR A 27 -3.41 10.57 -6.50
C TYR A 27 -4.23 9.43 -7.06
N ILE A 28 -3.54 8.40 -7.58
CA ILE A 28 -4.15 7.21 -8.17
C ILE A 28 -4.07 6.06 -7.18
N THR A 29 -5.16 5.83 -6.43
CA THR A 29 -5.32 4.73 -5.49
C THR A 29 -5.76 3.45 -6.20
N LYS A 30 -5.60 2.26 -5.55
CA LYS A 30 -6.10 0.98 -6.08
C LYS A 30 -7.54 0.67 -5.66
N SER A 31 -7.98 1.19 -4.51
CA SER A 31 -9.31 0.90 -3.96
C SER A 31 -9.79 2.02 -3.03
N ALA A 32 -11.10 2.23 -3.01
CA ALA A 32 -11.76 3.14 -2.06
C ALA A 32 -12.40 2.39 -0.87
N THR A 33 -12.50 1.06 -0.92
CA THR A 33 -13.33 0.26 0.02
C THR A 33 -12.58 -0.86 0.74
N ASN A 34 -11.42 -1.27 0.24
CA ASN A 34 -10.56 -2.23 0.96
C ASN A 34 -9.99 -1.56 2.22
N SER A 35 -10.01 -2.25 3.37
CA SER A 35 -9.66 -1.68 4.68
C SER A 35 -8.26 -1.08 4.73
N GLY A 36 -7.25 -1.76 4.17
CA GLY A 36 -5.89 -1.23 4.09
C GLY A 36 -5.82 0.04 3.22
N TRP A 37 -6.53 0.05 2.08
CA TRP A 37 -6.58 1.22 1.21
C TRP A 37 -7.33 2.40 1.82
N VAL A 38 -8.33 2.16 2.65
CA VAL A 38 -9.01 3.23 3.42
C VAL A 38 -8.01 3.94 4.34
N MET A 39 -7.12 3.21 5.00
CA MET A 39 -6.07 3.79 5.86
C MET A 39 -5.04 4.59 5.04
N ILE A 40 -4.55 4.04 3.91
CA ILE A 40 -3.60 4.74 3.02
C ILE A 40 -4.24 6.03 2.48
N ASN A 41 -5.47 5.96 1.99
CA ASN A 41 -6.20 7.13 1.48
C ASN A 41 -6.45 8.18 2.58
N GLY A 42 -6.69 7.76 3.81
CA GLY A 42 -6.81 8.63 4.98
C GLY A 42 -5.50 9.40 5.25
N GLY A 43 -4.36 8.72 5.20
CA GLY A 43 -3.05 9.35 5.31
C GLY A 43 -2.76 10.36 4.20
N ALA A 44 -3.11 10.00 2.95
CA ALA A 44 -2.99 10.90 1.81
C ALA A 44 -3.81 12.20 1.98
N ALA A 45 -5.05 12.08 2.45
CA ALA A 45 -5.91 13.23 2.72
C ALA A 45 -5.36 14.12 3.85
N LYS A 46 -4.82 13.53 4.93
CA LYS A 46 -4.17 14.28 6.02
C LYS A 46 -2.97 15.09 5.52
N ALA A 47 -2.12 14.48 4.68
CA ALA A 47 -0.99 15.20 4.08
C ALA A 47 -1.47 16.36 3.21
N ALA A 48 -2.49 16.16 2.38
CA ALA A 48 -3.03 17.21 1.54
C ALA A 48 -3.54 18.41 2.36
N GLU A 49 -4.24 18.17 3.47
CA GLU A 49 -4.68 19.22 4.39
C GLU A 49 -3.49 19.94 5.03
N GLU A 50 -2.50 19.20 5.54
CA GLU A 50 -1.35 19.78 6.25
C GLU A 50 -0.45 20.61 5.33
N PHE A 51 -0.20 20.14 4.10
CA PHE A 51 0.65 20.84 3.13
C PHE A 51 -0.12 21.85 2.27
N GLY A 52 -1.43 21.96 2.43
CA GLY A 52 -2.29 22.92 1.72
C GLY A 52 -2.33 22.69 0.22
N VAL A 53 -2.28 21.42 -0.23
CA VAL A 53 -2.37 21.03 -1.64
C VAL A 53 -3.79 20.57 -1.99
N GLU A 54 -4.21 20.82 -3.24
CA GLU A 54 -5.41 20.23 -3.79
C GLU A 54 -5.11 18.78 -4.18
N LEU A 55 -5.82 17.79 -3.59
CA LEU A 55 -5.65 16.39 -3.86
C LEU A 55 -6.78 15.85 -4.75
N ILE A 56 -6.46 15.50 -5.99
CA ILE A 56 -7.38 14.81 -6.91
C ILE A 56 -7.19 13.31 -6.74
N THR A 57 -8.02 12.68 -5.92
CA THR A 57 -7.99 11.24 -5.71
C THR A 57 -8.86 10.53 -6.74
N VAL A 58 -8.26 9.65 -7.53
CA VAL A 58 -8.92 8.81 -8.54
C VAL A 58 -8.43 7.37 -8.41
N GLY A 59 -9.12 6.44 -9.06
CA GLY A 59 -8.70 5.04 -9.09
C GLY A 59 -9.23 4.32 -10.32
N PRO A 60 -8.75 3.10 -10.62
CA PRO A 60 -9.30 2.27 -11.68
C PRO A 60 -10.73 1.84 -11.35
N ALA A 61 -11.46 1.38 -12.37
CA ALA A 61 -12.84 0.91 -12.22
C ALA A 61 -12.94 -0.28 -11.24
N PHE A 62 -11.91 -1.13 -11.23
CA PHE A 62 -11.70 -2.18 -10.23
C PHE A 62 -10.20 -2.45 -10.04
N GLN A 63 -9.83 -3.04 -8.92
CA GLN A 63 -8.44 -3.37 -8.62
C GLN A 63 -7.91 -4.38 -9.65
N GLY A 64 -6.79 -4.04 -10.31
CA GLY A 64 -6.22 -4.83 -11.41
C GLY A 64 -6.58 -4.35 -12.83
N ASP A 65 -7.45 -3.34 -12.98
CA ASP A 65 -7.79 -2.77 -14.29
C ASP A 65 -6.72 -1.77 -14.76
N LEU A 66 -5.70 -2.29 -15.44
CA LEU A 66 -4.60 -1.48 -15.98
C LEU A 66 -5.11 -0.45 -17.01
N ALA A 67 -6.04 -0.83 -17.90
CA ALA A 67 -6.51 0.07 -18.93
C ALA A 67 -7.21 1.31 -18.33
N SER A 68 -8.08 1.09 -17.34
CA SER A 68 -8.71 2.18 -16.59
C SER A 68 -7.71 3.00 -15.79
N GLN A 69 -6.68 2.36 -15.19
CA GLN A 69 -5.64 3.10 -14.47
C GLN A 69 -4.82 4.01 -15.40
N LEU A 70 -4.46 3.52 -16.60
CA LEU A 70 -3.76 4.33 -17.61
C LEU A 70 -4.62 5.48 -18.11
N GLU A 71 -5.93 5.29 -18.27
CA GLU A 71 -6.86 6.36 -18.64
C GLU A 71 -6.88 7.48 -17.59
N VAL A 72 -7.06 7.14 -16.31
CA VAL A 72 -7.08 8.17 -15.25
C VAL A 72 -5.71 8.82 -15.08
N PHE A 73 -4.61 8.09 -15.26
CA PHE A 73 -3.26 8.64 -15.25
C PHE A 73 -3.08 9.69 -16.35
N ASN A 74 -3.42 9.36 -17.59
CA ASN A 74 -3.31 10.28 -18.74
C ASN A 74 -4.23 11.51 -18.57
N ASN A 75 -5.40 11.35 -17.95
CA ASN A 75 -6.28 12.48 -17.65
C ASN A 75 -5.66 13.44 -16.65
N LEU A 76 -4.95 12.96 -15.62
CA LEU A 76 -4.22 13.83 -14.68
C LEU A 76 -3.06 14.55 -15.36
N VAL A 77 -2.29 13.88 -16.22
CA VAL A 77 -1.25 14.52 -17.02
C VAL A 77 -1.83 15.63 -17.92
N ALA A 78 -2.94 15.33 -18.61
CA ALA A 78 -3.62 16.29 -19.46
C ALA A 78 -4.23 17.49 -18.70
N ALA A 79 -4.64 17.27 -17.44
CA ALA A 79 -5.12 18.31 -16.53
C ALA A 79 -3.99 19.24 -16.04
N GLY A 80 -2.73 18.82 -16.20
CA GLY A 80 -1.57 19.62 -15.81
C GLY A 80 -1.37 19.67 -14.31
N VAL A 81 -1.55 18.54 -13.61
CA VAL A 81 -1.25 18.45 -12.17
C VAL A 81 0.24 18.64 -11.90
N ASP A 82 0.58 19.17 -10.73
CA ASP A 82 1.97 19.51 -10.38
C ASP A 82 2.83 18.29 -10.01
N ALA A 83 2.21 17.20 -9.56
CA ALA A 83 2.82 15.88 -9.36
C ALA A 83 1.77 14.78 -9.34
N ILE A 84 2.20 13.51 -9.50
CA ILE A 84 1.33 12.34 -9.44
C ILE A 84 1.85 11.36 -8.40
N GLY A 85 1.00 10.99 -7.43
CA GLY A 85 1.16 9.80 -6.61
C GLY A 85 0.42 8.64 -7.28
N ILE A 86 1.07 7.51 -7.50
CA ILE A 86 0.44 6.34 -8.12
C ILE A 86 0.71 5.06 -7.33
N ALA A 87 -0.34 4.26 -7.13
CA ALA A 87 -0.23 2.87 -6.71
C ALA A 87 -0.48 1.95 -7.92
N PRO A 88 0.58 1.43 -8.58
CA PRO A 88 0.41 0.63 -9.79
C PRO A 88 -0.41 -0.65 -9.58
N VAL A 89 -1.37 -0.91 -10.46
CA VAL A 89 -2.08 -2.20 -10.52
C VAL A 89 -1.32 -3.26 -11.32
N ASP A 90 -0.34 -2.81 -12.12
CA ASP A 90 0.66 -3.62 -12.82
C ASP A 90 1.96 -2.81 -12.86
N SER A 91 3.02 -3.34 -12.22
CA SER A 91 4.29 -2.62 -12.06
C SER A 91 5.00 -2.31 -13.39
N ALA A 92 4.89 -3.18 -14.38
CA ALA A 92 5.48 -2.99 -15.69
C ALA A 92 4.53 -2.25 -16.64
N GLY A 93 3.22 -2.53 -16.52
CA GLY A 93 2.21 -1.98 -17.41
C GLY A 93 2.06 -0.47 -17.36
N VAL A 94 2.46 0.18 -16.26
CA VAL A 94 2.40 1.66 -16.11
C VAL A 94 3.69 2.36 -16.56
N ALA A 95 4.76 1.63 -16.87
CA ALA A 95 6.10 2.19 -17.06
C ALA A 95 6.17 3.28 -18.14
N ASP A 96 5.60 3.03 -19.32
CA ASP A 96 5.64 4.00 -20.44
C ASP A 96 4.90 5.29 -20.09
N ALA A 97 3.75 5.21 -19.41
CA ALA A 97 2.98 6.37 -18.98
C ALA A 97 3.73 7.18 -17.91
N VAL A 98 4.35 6.50 -16.95
CA VAL A 98 5.18 7.11 -15.91
C VAL A 98 6.38 7.83 -16.54
N GLN A 99 7.11 7.17 -17.44
CA GLN A 99 8.25 7.78 -18.13
C GLN A 99 7.83 9.02 -18.92
N ALA A 100 6.70 8.96 -19.64
CA ALA A 100 6.20 10.10 -20.41
C ALA A 100 5.82 11.30 -19.51
N ALA A 101 5.25 11.07 -18.33
CA ALA A 101 4.96 12.13 -17.36
C ALA A 101 6.25 12.75 -16.81
N MET A 102 7.23 11.92 -16.44
CA MET A 102 8.55 12.38 -15.96
C MET A 102 9.28 13.20 -17.02
N ASP A 103 9.28 12.76 -18.28
CA ASP A 103 9.87 13.50 -19.42
C ASP A 103 9.16 14.84 -19.67
N ALA A 104 7.87 14.93 -19.35
CA ALA A 104 7.10 16.18 -19.40
C ALA A 104 7.34 17.10 -18.19
N GLY A 105 8.17 16.67 -17.21
CA GLY A 105 8.51 17.44 -16.04
C GLY A 105 7.50 17.31 -14.88
N ILE A 106 6.60 16.33 -14.92
CA ILE A 106 5.67 16.01 -13.82
C ILE A 106 6.30 14.95 -12.94
N PRO A 107 6.69 15.26 -11.69
CA PRO A 107 7.22 14.28 -10.75
C PRO A 107 6.20 13.15 -10.48
N VAL A 108 6.67 11.90 -10.48
CA VAL A 108 5.84 10.73 -10.16
C VAL A 108 6.38 10.03 -8.93
N VAL A 109 5.53 9.85 -7.93
CA VAL A 109 5.82 9.11 -6.69
C VAL A 109 5.05 7.80 -6.70
N ALA A 110 5.76 6.68 -6.73
CA ALA A 110 5.15 5.37 -6.55
C ALA A 110 4.80 5.17 -5.05
N ILE A 111 3.60 4.69 -4.76
CA ILE A 111 3.08 4.48 -3.40
C ILE A 111 2.64 3.01 -3.29
N ASP A 112 3.03 2.32 -2.21
CA ASP A 112 2.73 0.91 -1.97
C ASP A 112 3.43 -0.05 -2.94
N THR A 113 3.26 0.12 -4.22
CA THR A 113 3.74 -0.78 -5.27
C THR A 113 4.69 -0.03 -6.19
N GLY A 114 5.84 -0.63 -6.50
CA GLY A 114 6.86 -0.04 -7.36
C GLY A 114 6.51 -0.09 -8.84
N VAL A 115 7.16 0.76 -9.61
CA VAL A 115 7.16 0.75 -11.08
C VAL A 115 8.38 -0.05 -11.56
N SER A 116 8.19 -0.90 -12.56
CA SER A 116 9.26 -1.69 -13.19
C SER A 116 9.45 -1.24 -14.63
N GLY A 117 10.66 -0.85 -14.99
CA GLY A 117 10.98 -0.42 -16.37
C GLY A 117 10.94 1.08 -16.60
N ALA A 118 10.63 1.89 -15.58
CA ALA A 118 10.81 3.34 -15.62
C ALA A 118 11.30 3.83 -14.25
N ASP A 119 12.02 4.94 -14.23
CA ASP A 119 12.40 5.63 -13.00
C ASP A 119 11.21 6.42 -12.45
N VAL A 120 11.15 6.56 -11.13
CA VAL A 120 10.20 7.42 -10.43
C VAL A 120 10.97 8.42 -9.56
N THR A 121 10.33 9.55 -9.24
CA THR A 121 10.92 10.57 -8.36
C THR A 121 11.18 10.02 -6.96
N SER A 122 10.23 9.20 -6.46
CA SER A 122 10.36 8.48 -5.18
C SER A 122 9.49 7.24 -5.17
N PHE A 123 9.89 6.23 -4.38
CA PHE A 123 9.07 5.07 -4.06
C PHE A 123 8.83 5.00 -2.55
N VAL A 124 7.58 5.16 -2.13
CA VAL A 124 7.13 5.18 -0.72
C VAL A 124 6.38 3.88 -0.44
N ALA A 125 6.98 2.99 0.32
CA ALA A 125 6.43 1.68 0.61
C ALA A 125 7.13 1.04 1.81
N THR A 126 6.52 0.00 2.35
CA THR A 126 7.16 -0.98 3.23
C THR A 126 8.22 -1.79 2.46
N ASP A 127 9.29 -2.24 3.12
CA ASP A 127 10.19 -3.27 2.58
C ASP A 127 9.47 -4.63 2.59
N ASN A 128 8.70 -4.88 1.55
CA ASN A 128 7.85 -6.07 1.45
C ASN A 128 8.63 -7.38 1.51
N LEU A 129 9.85 -7.43 0.94
CA LEU A 129 10.69 -8.61 0.98
C LEU A 129 11.13 -8.93 2.41
N ALA A 130 11.66 -7.92 3.12
CA ALA A 130 12.12 -8.08 4.50
C ALA A 130 10.96 -8.42 5.46
N VAL A 131 9.82 -7.74 5.32
CA VAL A 131 8.64 -7.94 6.17
C VAL A 131 8.00 -9.31 5.94
N ALA A 132 7.89 -9.75 4.68
CA ALA A 132 7.39 -11.09 4.37
C ALA A 132 8.36 -12.20 4.81
N THR A 133 9.67 -11.93 4.86
CA THR A 133 10.64 -12.86 5.46
C THR A 133 10.35 -13.04 6.95
N ILE A 134 10.12 -11.94 7.68
CA ILE A 134 9.69 -11.99 9.08
C ILE A 134 8.35 -12.75 9.21
N GLN A 135 7.38 -12.50 8.32
CA GLN A 135 6.10 -13.24 8.31
C GLN A 135 6.33 -14.76 8.18
N GLY A 136 7.20 -15.18 7.26
CA GLY A 136 7.53 -16.59 7.05
C GLY A 136 8.18 -17.23 8.29
N GLU A 137 9.13 -16.53 8.92
CA GLU A 137 9.78 -16.97 10.17
C GLU A 137 8.78 -17.12 11.32
N GLN A 138 7.90 -16.12 11.50
CA GLN A 138 6.85 -16.14 12.53
C GLN A 138 5.83 -17.25 12.27
N ALA A 139 5.44 -17.44 11.02
CA ALA A 139 4.52 -18.49 10.61
C ALA A 139 5.09 -19.89 10.96
N CYS A 140 6.34 -20.14 10.60
CA CYS A 140 7.01 -21.42 10.96
C CYS A 140 7.05 -21.62 12.49
N GLY A 141 7.19 -20.58 13.29
CA GLY A 141 7.16 -20.68 14.76
C GLY A 141 5.80 -21.11 15.37
N LEU A 142 4.73 -21.13 14.58
CA LEU A 142 3.37 -21.48 15.02
C LEU A 142 2.96 -22.93 14.78
N ILE A 143 3.76 -23.71 14.03
CA ILE A 143 3.45 -25.07 13.59
C ILE A 143 4.67 -25.99 13.77
N ASP A 144 4.46 -27.29 13.62
CA ASP A 144 5.54 -28.26 13.55
C ASP A 144 6.08 -28.38 12.10
N ASN A 145 7.40 -28.57 11.96
CA ASN A 145 8.00 -28.81 10.63
C ASN A 145 7.45 -30.12 10.04
N GLY A 146 6.88 -30.04 8.84
CA GLY A 146 6.17 -31.13 8.18
C GLY A 146 4.66 -30.96 8.12
N ASP A 147 4.10 -29.98 8.88
CA ASP A 147 2.68 -29.62 8.76
C ASP A 147 2.38 -29.01 7.38
N ALA A 148 1.14 -29.25 6.90
CA ALA A 148 0.69 -28.64 5.64
C ALA A 148 0.13 -27.25 5.87
N VAL A 149 0.49 -26.31 5.01
CA VAL A 149 0.06 -24.91 5.08
C VAL A 149 -0.52 -24.45 3.74
N ILE A 150 -1.48 -23.50 3.80
CA ILE A 150 -1.95 -22.76 2.61
C ILE A 150 -1.22 -21.42 2.59
N TYR A 151 -0.69 -21.03 1.43
CA TYR A 151 -0.22 -19.67 1.17
C TYR A 151 -1.12 -18.99 0.15
N VAL A 152 -1.85 -17.96 0.60
CA VAL A 152 -2.76 -17.14 -0.22
C VAL A 152 -1.95 -15.98 -0.78
N THR A 153 -1.67 -16.01 -2.09
CA THR A 153 -0.82 -15.00 -2.74
C THR A 153 -1.65 -13.79 -3.18
N GLY A 154 -0.97 -12.64 -3.34
CA GLY A 154 -1.49 -11.49 -4.07
C GLY A 154 -1.20 -11.54 -5.57
N ASN A 155 -1.56 -10.47 -6.29
CA ASN A 155 -1.32 -10.33 -7.74
C ASN A 155 0.18 -10.29 -8.05
N GLN A 156 0.62 -11.20 -8.91
CA GLN A 156 2.04 -11.36 -9.27
C GLN A 156 2.50 -10.43 -10.41
N ALA A 157 1.62 -9.61 -10.99
CA ALA A 157 2.00 -8.51 -11.87
C ALA A 157 2.51 -7.28 -11.09
N GLN A 158 2.37 -7.29 -9.76
CA GLN A 158 2.78 -6.23 -8.86
C GLN A 158 4.04 -6.61 -8.08
N SER A 159 4.97 -5.64 -7.91
CA SER A 159 6.20 -5.86 -7.13
C SER A 159 5.88 -6.32 -5.70
N THR A 160 4.86 -5.75 -5.06
CA THR A 160 4.37 -6.17 -3.74
C THR A 160 4.00 -7.64 -3.68
N GLY A 161 3.31 -8.16 -4.70
CA GLY A 161 2.92 -9.57 -4.76
C GLY A 161 4.12 -10.50 -4.90
N GLN A 162 5.09 -10.11 -5.73
CA GLN A 162 6.33 -10.86 -5.94
C GLN A 162 7.21 -10.85 -4.68
N GLU A 163 7.46 -9.67 -4.11
CA GLU A 163 8.32 -9.50 -2.94
C GLU A 163 7.74 -10.21 -1.71
N ARG A 164 6.41 -10.14 -1.48
CA ARG A 164 5.77 -10.85 -0.37
C ARG A 164 5.84 -12.36 -0.52
N ARG A 165 5.66 -12.88 -1.75
CA ARG A 165 5.85 -14.30 -2.03
C ARG A 165 7.29 -14.72 -1.75
N ASP A 166 8.25 -14.04 -2.36
CA ASP A 166 9.66 -14.41 -2.28
C ASP A 166 10.19 -14.30 -0.84
N GLY A 167 9.76 -13.26 -0.09
CA GLY A 167 10.07 -13.10 1.32
C GLY A 167 9.45 -14.20 2.18
N PHE A 168 8.16 -14.52 1.99
CA PHE A 168 7.52 -15.61 2.73
C PHE A 168 8.27 -16.93 2.55
N TYR A 169 8.58 -17.32 1.31
CA TYR A 169 9.35 -18.56 1.05
C TYR A 169 10.74 -18.50 1.70
N ALA A 170 11.45 -17.37 1.60
CA ALA A 170 12.77 -17.25 2.20
C ALA A 170 12.75 -17.43 3.72
N GLY A 171 11.78 -16.85 4.41
CA GLY A 171 11.63 -16.95 5.87
C GLY A 171 11.10 -18.31 6.32
N PHE A 172 10.10 -18.83 5.62
CA PHE A 172 9.41 -20.07 6.00
C PHE A 172 10.26 -21.32 5.71
N GLU A 173 10.79 -21.47 4.49
CA GLU A 173 11.58 -22.65 4.10
C GLU A 173 12.91 -22.73 4.85
N GLY A 174 13.41 -21.60 5.36
CA GLY A 174 14.61 -21.57 6.18
C GLY A 174 14.51 -22.40 7.46
N SER A 175 13.31 -22.60 7.98
CA SER A 175 13.06 -23.29 9.25
C SER A 175 12.02 -24.40 9.16
N CYS A 176 11.12 -24.38 8.16
CA CYS A 176 10.04 -25.35 7.96
C CYS A 176 10.14 -26.03 6.58
N SER A 177 11.34 -26.50 6.20
CA SER A 177 11.64 -27.06 4.89
C SER A 177 10.87 -28.32 4.52
N ASP A 178 10.38 -29.08 5.49
CA ASP A 178 9.64 -30.31 5.28
C ASP A 178 8.12 -30.10 5.17
N SER A 179 7.65 -28.87 5.39
CA SER A 179 6.23 -28.50 5.30
C SER A 179 5.76 -28.38 3.86
N GLU A 180 4.56 -28.90 3.60
CA GLU A 180 3.92 -28.74 2.28
C GLU A 180 3.22 -27.37 2.20
N ILE A 181 3.51 -26.60 1.14
CA ILE A 181 2.86 -25.33 0.87
C ILE A 181 1.87 -25.50 -0.29
N VAL A 182 0.58 -25.36 0.01
CA VAL A 182 -0.51 -25.33 -0.98
C VAL A 182 -0.78 -23.88 -1.37
N VAL A 183 -0.53 -23.51 -2.63
CA VAL A 183 -0.69 -22.11 -3.07
C VAL A 183 -2.11 -21.87 -3.54
N VAL A 184 -2.72 -20.79 -3.03
CA VAL A 184 -4.00 -20.24 -3.50
C VAL A 184 -3.73 -18.89 -4.15
N PRO A 185 -3.71 -18.81 -5.50
CA PRO A 185 -3.46 -17.56 -6.21
C PRO A 185 -4.70 -16.67 -6.18
N THR A 186 -4.48 -15.35 -6.04
CA THR A 186 -5.52 -14.35 -6.10
C THR A 186 -5.02 -13.05 -6.75
N GLU A 187 -5.98 -12.15 -7.07
CA GLU A 187 -5.74 -10.80 -7.61
C GLU A 187 -6.01 -9.73 -6.53
N TRP A 188 -5.55 -9.95 -5.29
CA TRP A 188 -5.90 -9.12 -4.13
C TRP A 188 -7.43 -9.09 -3.87
N ASN A 189 -8.13 -10.19 -4.16
CA ASN A 189 -9.57 -10.32 -4.02
C ASN A 189 -9.92 -11.30 -2.89
N GLY A 190 -10.53 -10.79 -1.80
CA GLY A 190 -10.88 -11.60 -0.64
C GLY A 190 -11.90 -12.71 -0.94
N THR A 191 -12.77 -12.55 -1.94
CA THR A 191 -13.70 -13.61 -2.40
C THR A 191 -12.93 -14.75 -3.07
N GLN A 192 -11.94 -14.43 -3.92
CA GLN A 192 -11.06 -15.46 -4.50
C GLN A 192 -10.28 -16.20 -3.42
N ALA A 193 -9.81 -15.48 -2.38
CA ALA A 193 -9.14 -16.12 -1.24
C ALA A 193 -10.10 -17.08 -0.50
N GLN A 194 -11.32 -16.63 -0.21
CA GLN A 194 -12.33 -17.45 0.44
C GLN A 194 -12.67 -18.71 -0.38
N GLU A 195 -12.95 -18.56 -1.67
CA GLU A 195 -13.27 -19.67 -2.57
C GLU A 195 -12.09 -20.65 -2.73
N GLY A 196 -10.88 -20.13 -2.91
CA GLY A 196 -9.68 -20.96 -3.06
C GLY A 196 -9.36 -21.74 -1.79
N VAL A 197 -9.41 -21.11 -0.62
CA VAL A 197 -9.22 -21.77 0.68
C VAL A 197 -10.30 -22.81 0.92
N ALA A 198 -11.58 -22.49 0.67
CA ALA A 198 -12.67 -23.44 0.81
C ALA A 198 -12.51 -24.68 -0.10
N ALA A 199 -12.01 -24.50 -1.33
CA ALA A 199 -11.73 -25.60 -2.24
C ALA A 199 -10.62 -26.56 -1.71
N VAL A 200 -9.58 -26.00 -1.08
CA VAL A 200 -8.54 -26.83 -0.44
C VAL A 200 -9.11 -27.57 0.75
N LEU A 201 -9.82 -26.89 1.65
CA LEU A 201 -10.41 -27.47 2.87
C LEU A 201 -11.46 -28.57 2.56
N ALA A 202 -12.12 -28.50 1.41
CA ALA A 202 -13.06 -29.55 0.97
C ALA A 202 -12.39 -30.91 0.71
N THR A 203 -11.08 -30.93 0.46
CA THR A 203 -10.32 -32.14 0.12
C THR A 203 -9.19 -32.45 1.12
N ARG A 204 -8.84 -31.50 1.98
CA ARG A 204 -7.75 -31.58 2.95
C ARG A 204 -8.25 -31.25 4.35
N SER A 205 -8.00 -32.10 5.31
CA SER A 205 -8.30 -31.87 6.73
C SER A 205 -7.05 -31.74 7.60
N ASP A 206 -5.88 -31.76 6.97
CA ASP A 206 -4.55 -31.76 7.59
C ASP A 206 -3.88 -30.39 7.50
N ILE A 207 -4.61 -29.33 7.10
CA ILE A 207 -4.10 -27.97 7.03
C ILE A 207 -3.94 -27.40 8.45
N ALA A 208 -2.73 -27.13 8.87
CA ALA A 208 -2.41 -26.56 10.18
C ALA A 208 -2.49 -25.02 10.19
N MET A 209 -2.20 -24.38 9.04
CA MET A 209 -2.08 -22.93 8.97
C MET A 209 -2.45 -22.38 7.58
N ILE A 210 -2.93 -21.13 7.57
CA ILE A 210 -3.13 -20.34 6.36
C ILE A 210 -2.37 -19.02 6.53
N VAL A 211 -1.41 -18.78 5.63
CA VAL A 211 -0.63 -17.53 5.56
C VAL A 211 -1.14 -16.71 4.39
N ASN A 212 -1.39 -15.44 4.63
CA ASN A 212 -1.98 -14.55 3.65
C ASN A 212 -1.04 -13.39 3.32
N ALA A 213 -0.90 -13.07 2.04
CA ALA A 213 -0.07 -11.97 1.58
C ALA A 213 -0.70 -10.57 1.86
N TRP A 214 -1.97 -10.52 2.33
CA TRP A 214 -2.68 -9.29 2.72
C TRP A 214 -3.93 -9.61 3.56
N ASP A 215 -4.45 -8.64 4.29
CA ASP A 215 -5.55 -8.86 5.23
C ASP A 215 -6.92 -9.10 4.60
N GLY A 216 -7.18 -8.59 3.41
CA GLY A 216 -8.37 -8.99 2.67
C GLY A 216 -8.39 -10.49 2.36
N GLY A 217 -7.21 -11.10 2.16
CA GLY A 217 -7.04 -12.56 2.07
C GLY A 217 -7.26 -13.24 3.41
N THR A 218 -6.71 -12.66 4.50
CA THR A 218 -6.90 -13.16 5.87
C THR A 218 -8.37 -13.22 6.23
N MET A 219 -9.14 -12.18 5.91
CA MET A 219 -10.59 -12.16 6.15
C MET A 219 -11.35 -13.16 5.26
N GLY A 220 -10.90 -13.35 4.02
CA GLY A 220 -11.42 -14.39 3.12
C GLY A 220 -11.16 -15.80 3.67
N ALA A 221 -9.95 -16.07 4.14
CA ALA A 221 -9.57 -17.34 4.76
C ALA A 221 -10.37 -17.60 6.05
N LYS A 222 -10.52 -16.58 6.92
CA LYS A 222 -11.39 -16.64 8.12
C LYS A 222 -12.82 -17.08 7.74
N ALA A 223 -13.40 -16.43 6.73
CA ALA A 223 -14.75 -16.75 6.26
C ALA A 223 -14.87 -18.20 5.73
N ALA A 224 -13.84 -18.69 5.00
CA ALA A 224 -13.80 -20.06 4.52
C ALA A 224 -13.75 -21.07 5.69
N LEU A 225 -12.91 -20.82 6.70
CA LEU A 225 -12.83 -21.65 7.90
C LEU A 225 -14.16 -21.68 8.66
N GLN A 226 -14.78 -20.54 8.89
CA GLN A 226 -16.10 -20.45 9.55
C GLN A 226 -17.18 -21.23 8.79
N ASN A 227 -17.23 -21.09 7.47
CA ASN A 227 -18.19 -21.82 6.63
C ASN A 227 -17.93 -23.34 6.63
N ALA A 228 -16.68 -23.76 6.81
CA ALA A 228 -16.30 -25.17 6.95
C ALA A 228 -16.51 -25.73 8.38
N GLY A 229 -16.94 -24.89 9.32
CA GLY A 229 -17.26 -25.30 10.70
C GLY A 229 -16.08 -25.31 11.68
N TYR A 230 -14.95 -24.69 11.30
CA TYR A 230 -13.81 -24.50 12.20
C TYR A 230 -14.09 -23.39 13.21
N SER A 231 -13.49 -23.53 14.39
CA SER A 231 -13.46 -22.52 15.44
C SER A 231 -12.16 -21.69 15.38
N ALA A 232 -12.17 -20.53 16.05
CA ALA A 232 -10.96 -19.73 16.19
C ALA A 232 -9.84 -20.56 16.85
N GLY A 233 -8.67 -20.57 16.20
CA GLY A 233 -7.49 -21.31 16.66
C GLY A 233 -7.35 -22.76 16.19
N ASP A 234 -8.40 -23.36 15.58
CA ASP A 234 -8.30 -24.73 15.03
C ASP A 234 -7.27 -24.79 13.87
N VAL A 235 -7.23 -23.74 13.05
CA VAL A 235 -6.24 -23.52 12.01
C VAL A 235 -5.61 -22.16 12.25
N LYS A 236 -4.27 -22.07 12.22
CA LYS A 236 -3.57 -20.81 12.46
C LYS A 236 -3.78 -19.87 11.28
N LEU A 237 -4.13 -18.60 11.52
CA LEU A 237 -4.14 -17.56 10.51
C LEU A 237 -3.00 -16.57 10.75
N VAL A 238 -2.27 -16.28 9.67
CA VAL A 238 -1.21 -15.28 9.64
C VAL A 238 -1.57 -14.24 8.57
N GLY A 239 -1.59 -12.96 8.98
CA GLY A 239 -1.96 -11.81 8.18
C GLY A 239 -0.77 -10.97 7.74
N PHE A 240 -1.06 -10.01 6.88
CA PHE A 240 -0.13 -8.97 6.43
C PHE A 240 -0.96 -7.72 6.12
N ASP A 241 -0.56 -6.57 6.57
CA ASP A 241 -1.03 -5.20 6.40
C ASP A 241 -1.30 -4.49 7.73
N GLY A 242 -1.82 -5.19 8.75
CA GLY A 242 -2.29 -4.59 10.01
C GLY A 242 -3.61 -3.84 9.85
N ALA A 243 -4.46 -4.27 8.92
CA ALA A 243 -5.74 -3.63 8.70
C ALA A 243 -6.70 -3.84 9.90
N THR A 244 -7.54 -2.85 10.15
CA THR A 244 -8.44 -2.80 11.33
C THR A 244 -9.25 -4.08 11.52
N ASP A 245 -9.79 -4.66 10.45
CA ASP A 245 -10.61 -5.87 10.49
C ASP A 245 -9.81 -7.14 10.86
N ALA A 246 -8.56 -7.25 10.40
CA ALA A 246 -7.66 -8.34 10.80
C ALA A 246 -7.23 -8.21 12.27
N ILE A 247 -6.97 -7.00 12.75
CA ILE A 247 -6.64 -6.76 14.16
C ILE A 247 -7.83 -7.05 15.07
N LEU A 248 -9.05 -6.73 14.66
CA LEU A 248 -10.26 -7.14 15.39
C LEU A 248 -10.44 -8.67 15.38
N ALA A 249 -10.12 -9.34 14.27
CA ALA A 249 -10.15 -10.80 14.18
C ALA A 249 -9.07 -11.47 15.05
N MET A 250 -7.95 -10.78 15.34
CA MET A 250 -6.96 -11.22 16.31
C MET A 250 -7.54 -11.21 17.74
N ASP A 251 -8.29 -10.18 18.12
CA ASP A 251 -8.98 -10.14 19.43
C ASP A 251 -10.01 -11.28 19.60
N GLU A 252 -10.61 -11.70 18.48
CA GLU A 252 -11.52 -12.84 18.43
C GLU A 252 -10.80 -14.21 18.46
N GLY A 253 -9.47 -14.23 18.44
CA GLY A 253 -8.62 -15.44 18.43
C GLY A 253 -8.45 -16.09 17.05
N TRP A 254 -8.87 -15.46 15.97
CA TRP A 254 -8.70 -15.98 14.59
C TRP A 254 -7.29 -15.75 14.06
N VAL A 255 -6.78 -14.51 14.14
CA VAL A 255 -5.46 -14.15 13.64
C VAL A 255 -4.43 -14.32 14.76
N HIS A 256 -3.31 -14.98 14.45
CA HIS A 256 -2.27 -15.31 15.43
C HIS A 256 -1.06 -14.38 15.33
N VAL A 257 -0.73 -13.96 14.12
CA VAL A 257 0.33 -13.01 13.79
C VAL A 257 -0.12 -12.17 12.61
N ASP A 258 0.21 -10.87 12.64
CA ASP A 258 0.08 -9.97 11.51
C ASP A 258 1.36 -9.14 11.37
N THR A 259 1.90 -9.08 10.16
CA THR A 259 3.03 -8.20 9.85
C THR A 259 2.50 -6.89 9.28
N ALA A 260 2.20 -5.96 10.19
CA ALA A 260 1.55 -4.72 9.86
C ALA A 260 2.47 -3.77 9.10
N GLN A 261 1.94 -3.12 8.06
CA GLN A 261 2.53 -1.97 7.40
C GLN A 261 2.09 -0.67 8.12
N MET A 262 2.85 0.40 7.98
CA MET A 262 2.41 1.74 8.41
C MET A 262 1.55 2.37 7.32
N LEU A 263 0.33 1.83 7.13
CA LEU A 263 -0.54 2.15 5.99
C LEU A 263 -0.91 3.64 5.91
N GLU A 264 -1.32 4.26 7.04
CA GLU A 264 -1.62 5.70 7.07
C GLU A 264 -0.37 6.52 6.76
N GLY A 265 0.78 6.16 7.35
CA GLY A 265 2.07 6.79 7.06
C GLY A 265 2.48 6.67 5.60
N MET A 266 2.16 5.55 4.94
CA MET A 266 2.43 5.34 3.52
C MET A 266 1.70 6.35 2.64
N GLY A 267 0.40 6.54 2.85
CA GLY A 267 -0.38 7.55 2.14
C GLY A 267 0.09 8.98 2.45
N TYR A 268 0.31 9.27 3.74
CA TYR A 268 0.79 10.58 4.19
C TYR A 268 2.14 10.95 3.55
N HIS A 269 3.15 10.08 3.67
CA HIS A 269 4.48 10.38 3.13
C HIS A 269 4.50 10.35 1.60
N GLY A 270 3.65 9.54 0.96
CA GLY A 270 3.50 9.55 -0.50
C GLY A 270 3.07 10.91 -1.03
N ILE A 271 2.02 11.51 -0.44
CA ILE A 271 1.53 12.82 -0.87
C ILE A 271 2.45 13.96 -0.40
N ARG A 272 3.01 13.88 0.82
CA ARG A 272 4.02 14.84 1.27
C ARG A 272 5.21 14.92 0.31
N ILE A 273 5.78 13.77 -0.07
CA ILE A 273 6.92 13.71 -0.99
C ILE A 273 6.54 14.19 -2.39
N ALA A 274 5.32 13.90 -2.87
CA ALA A 274 4.83 14.43 -4.13
C ALA A 274 4.74 15.96 -4.12
N ALA A 275 4.23 16.54 -3.03
CA ALA A 275 4.14 18.00 -2.86
C ALA A 275 5.54 18.65 -2.77
N GLU A 276 6.49 18.02 -2.06
CA GLU A 276 7.88 18.50 -2.01
C GLU A 276 8.56 18.46 -3.38
N ALA A 277 8.37 17.36 -4.13
CA ALA A 277 8.91 17.21 -5.49
C ALA A 277 8.31 18.23 -6.47
N ALA A 278 6.99 18.50 -6.38
CA ALA A 278 6.32 19.53 -7.18
C ALA A 278 6.88 20.94 -6.90
N ASN A 279 7.42 21.20 -5.70
CA ASN A 279 8.13 22.44 -5.39
C ASN A 279 9.59 22.47 -5.87
N GLY A 280 10.06 21.40 -6.51
CA GLY A 280 11.45 21.26 -6.95
C GLY A 280 12.44 20.98 -5.81
N ASN A 281 11.95 20.51 -4.66
CA ASN A 281 12.81 20.10 -3.56
C ASN A 281 13.44 18.73 -3.85
N ASP A 282 14.63 18.50 -3.33
CA ASP A 282 15.24 17.17 -3.31
C ASP A 282 14.46 16.25 -2.38
N VAL A 283 14.09 15.08 -2.88
CA VAL A 283 13.35 14.05 -2.15
C VAL A 283 14.11 12.71 -2.19
N PRO A 284 13.95 11.84 -1.19
CA PRO A 284 14.60 10.53 -1.21
C PRO A 284 14.05 9.68 -2.35
N GLY A 285 14.89 8.96 -3.10
CA GLY A 285 14.44 8.05 -4.16
C GLY A 285 13.63 6.87 -3.64
N ARG A 286 13.82 6.47 -2.35
CA ARG A 286 13.01 5.50 -1.62
C ARG A 286 12.73 5.99 -0.20
N TYR A 287 11.51 5.78 0.26
CA TYR A 287 11.09 6.03 1.63
C TYR A 287 10.43 4.77 2.19
N ASP A 288 11.10 4.12 3.15
CA ASP A 288 10.53 2.98 3.86
C ASP A 288 9.62 3.49 4.99
N THR A 289 8.38 3.03 4.98
CA THR A 289 7.37 3.43 5.97
C THR A 289 7.47 2.68 7.28
N GLY A 290 8.31 1.65 7.33
CA GLY A 290 8.45 0.79 8.49
C GLY A 290 7.35 -0.28 8.59
N THR A 291 7.43 -1.06 9.67
CA THR A 291 6.53 -2.18 9.96
C THR A 291 6.35 -2.36 11.46
N PHE A 292 5.32 -3.09 11.85
CA PHE A 292 5.06 -3.50 13.22
C PHE A 292 4.63 -4.98 13.25
N LEU A 293 5.26 -5.80 14.09
CA LEU A 293 4.83 -7.18 14.28
C LEU A 293 3.70 -7.22 15.31
N VAL A 294 2.50 -7.52 14.85
CA VAL A 294 1.31 -7.61 15.69
C VAL A 294 1.06 -9.07 16.09
N THR A 295 1.01 -9.28 17.37
CA THR A 295 0.63 -10.54 18.02
C THR A 295 -0.44 -10.24 19.08
N PRO A 296 -1.11 -11.21 19.67
CA PRO A 296 -2.01 -10.96 20.80
C PRO A 296 -1.37 -10.13 21.93
N ASP A 297 -0.06 -10.28 22.16
CA ASP A 297 0.67 -9.55 23.21
C ASP A 297 0.96 -8.09 22.83
N THR A 298 1.14 -7.78 21.55
CA THR A 298 1.46 -6.44 21.05
C THR A 298 0.27 -5.71 20.42
N SER A 299 -0.87 -6.38 20.29
CA SER A 299 -2.09 -5.84 19.64
C SER A 299 -2.57 -4.53 20.27
N ALA A 300 -2.53 -4.41 21.61
CA ALA A 300 -2.94 -3.19 22.29
C ALA A 300 -2.04 -1.99 21.96
N GLU A 301 -0.73 -2.21 21.84
CA GLU A 301 0.24 -1.18 21.45
C GLU A 301 0.00 -0.74 20.01
N TYR A 302 -0.18 -1.70 19.10
CA TYR A 302 -0.48 -1.41 17.69
C TYR A 302 -1.78 -0.62 17.51
N LYS A 303 -2.86 -1.02 18.22
CA LYS A 303 -4.13 -0.28 18.20
C LYS A 303 -3.97 1.17 18.63
N ALA A 304 -3.22 1.40 19.72
CA ALA A 304 -2.94 2.76 20.18
C ALA A 304 -2.15 3.56 19.13
N LEU A 305 -1.22 2.91 18.40
CA LEU A 305 -0.44 3.52 17.34
C LEU A 305 -1.30 3.99 16.16
N ILE A 306 -2.30 3.20 15.76
CA ILE A 306 -3.17 3.50 14.61
C ILE A 306 -4.48 4.21 15.01
N GLY A 307 -4.66 4.55 16.30
CA GLY A 307 -5.81 5.31 16.80
C GLY A 307 -7.11 4.51 16.93
N MET A 308 -7.01 3.20 17.17
CA MET A 308 -8.15 2.30 17.48
C MET A 308 -8.52 2.29 18.96
#